data_7931cc0d0b0a8c7be2a08259c9e490f1
#
_entry.id   7931cc0d0b0a8c7be2a08259c9e490f1
#
_cell.length_a   1.000
_cell.length_b   1.000
_cell.length_c   1.000
_cell.angle_alpha   90.00
_cell.angle_beta   90.00
_cell.angle_gamma   90.00
#
_symmetry.space_group_name_H-M   'P 1'
#
loop_
_entity.id
_entity.type
_entity.pdbx_description
1 polymer ?
#
loop_
_entity_poly.entity_id
_entity_poly.type
_entity_poly.pdbx_seq_one_letter_code
_entity_poly.pdbx_strand_id
1 'polypeptide(L)'
;MKTSAHNIRILSLLLLFTLLHSISEAKQYFFQQIPSQNGLSSMVRCMEVSQEKGYVWIGTRSGIGRFDGYEQRRYLRGNVTHILEDEEHTIWVITEKGVFRYNEIEDNFILVRDKDNNPVIASSLCLWEDGVIFGGRGSLYKYNYEDHIINLFHTLKPNGK
;
A
#
# COMPACT_ATOMS: atom_id res chain seq x y z
N MET A 1 37.93 -58.27 11.04
CA MET A 1 38.28 -56.91 10.56
C MET A 1 37.25 -56.22 9.67
N LYS A 2 36.10 -56.80 9.30
CA LYS A 2 35.05 -56.14 8.47
C LYS A 2 34.08 -55.24 9.24
N THR A 3 33.91 -55.41 10.53
CA THR A 3 32.98 -54.64 11.40
C THR A 3 33.44 -53.21 11.68
N SER A 4 34.74 -52.95 11.69
CA SER A 4 35.29 -51.61 11.96
C SER A 4 34.99 -50.59 10.85
N ALA A 5 35.09 -51.00 9.58
CA ALA A 5 34.85 -50.12 8.42
C ALA A 5 33.37 -49.76 8.25
N HIS A 6 32.46 -50.64 8.64
CA HIS A 6 31.02 -50.40 8.59
C HIS A 6 30.60 -49.35 9.64
N ASN A 7 31.11 -49.48 10.85
CA ASN A 7 30.85 -48.54 11.94
C ASN A 7 31.42 -47.15 11.66
N ILE A 8 32.58 -47.04 11.01
CA ILE A 8 33.16 -45.76 10.60
C ILE A 8 32.29 -45.08 9.55
N ARG A 9 31.71 -45.81 8.59
CA ARG A 9 30.80 -45.26 7.58
C ARG A 9 29.50 -44.75 8.16
N ILE A 10 28.91 -45.47 9.13
CA ILE A 10 27.72 -45.03 9.83
C ILE A 10 28.01 -43.76 10.64
N LEU A 11 29.14 -43.71 11.34
CA LEU A 11 29.55 -42.55 12.13
C LEU A 11 29.77 -41.32 11.26
N SER A 12 30.40 -41.47 10.07
CA SER A 12 30.61 -40.37 9.12
C SER A 12 29.30 -39.86 8.50
N LEU A 13 28.35 -40.77 8.23
CA LEU A 13 27.01 -40.39 7.76
C LEU A 13 26.22 -39.64 8.81
N LEU A 14 26.27 -40.06 10.09
CA LEU A 14 25.64 -39.36 11.22
C LEU A 14 26.28 -37.99 11.42
N LEU A 15 27.59 -37.87 11.32
CA LEU A 15 28.31 -36.59 11.43
C LEU A 15 27.94 -35.64 10.29
N LEU A 16 27.83 -36.15 9.05
CA LEU A 16 27.38 -35.38 7.90
C LEU A 16 25.96 -34.90 8.05
N PHE A 17 25.06 -35.74 8.59
CA PHE A 17 23.67 -35.41 8.83
C PHE A 17 23.50 -34.33 9.91
N THR A 18 24.32 -34.36 10.98
CA THR A 18 24.33 -33.32 12.02
C THR A 18 24.88 -32.00 11.49
N LEU A 19 25.89 -32.01 10.63
CA LEU A 19 26.43 -30.81 9.98
C LEU A 19 25.41 -30.16 9.04
N LEU A 20 24.62 -30.95 8.30
CA LEU A 20 23.59 -30.43 7.41
C LEU A 20 22.40 -29.76 8.17
N HIS A 21 22.13 -30.16 9.41
CA HIS A 21 21.09 -29.55 10.23
C HIS A 21 21.51 -28.22 10.88
N SER A 22 22.79 -27.87 10.85
CA SER A 22 23.30 -26.64 11.47
C SER A 22 23.10 -25.38 10.63
N ILE A 23 22.55 -25.50 9.39
CA ILE A 23 22.29 -24.35 8.50
C ILE A 23 20.80 -23.97 8.57
N SER A 24 20.29 -23.81 9.77
CA SER A 24 19.01 -23.15 9.98
C SER A 24 19.29 -21.67 10.27
N GLU A 25 19.29 -20.84 9.24
CA GLU A 25 19.27 -19.38 9.41
C GLU A 25 17.94 -18.99 10.04
N ALA A 26 17.94 -18.77 11.33
CA ALA A 26 16.81 -18.14 12.01
C ALA A 26 16.72 -16.68 11.53
N LYS A 27 15.76 -16.40 10.65
CA LYS A 27 15.49 -15.04 10.20
C LYS A 27 15.03 -14.21 11.40
N GLN A 28 15.93 -13.38 11.92
CA GLN A 28 15.62 -12.53 13.06
C GLN A 28 14.82 -11.32 12.55
N TYR A 29 13.57 -11.22 12.95
CA TYR A 29 12.74 -10.06 12.66
C TYR A 29 12.93 -9.01 13.76
N PHE A 30 13.34 -7.81 13.36
CA PHE A 30 13.38 -6.66 14.24
C PHE A 30 12.09 -5.86 14.04
N PHE A 31 11.34 -5.66 15.11
CA PHE A 31 10.17 -4.80 15.10
C PHE A 31 10.57 -3.43 15.65
N GLN A 32 10.46 -2.41 14.81
CA GLN A 32 10.64 -1.03 15.22
C GLN A 32 9.29 -0.35 15.33
N GLN A 33 9.03 0.26 16.48
CA GLN A 33 7.84 1.08 16.65
C GLN A 33 8.02 2.40 15.89
N ILE A 34 7.12 2.68 14.93
CA ILE A 34 7.07 3.98 14.27
C ILE A 34 6.48 4.97 15.28
N PRO A 35 7.22 6.00 15.72
CA PRO A 35 6.69 6.98 16.67
C PRO A 35 5.49 7.69 16.04
N SER A 36 4.38 7.80 16.75
CA SER A 36 3.22 8.60 16.32
C SER A 36 3.52 10.09 16.50
N GLN A 37 4.48 10.59 15.73
CA GLN A 37 4.86 11.99 15.72
C GLN A 37 3.93 12.77 14.77
N ASN A 38 3.89 14.09 14.96
CA ASN A 38 3.15 15.00 14.07
C ASN A 38 1.61 14.84 14.04
N GLY A 39 1.02 14.25 15.10
CA GLY A 39 -0.43 14.23 15.30
C GLY A 39 -1.20 13.31 14.36
N LEU A 40 -0.57 12.29 13.76
CA LEU A 40 -1.28 11.18 13.20
C LEU A 40 -1.90 10.33 14.32
N SER A 41 -3.13 9.89 14.12
CA SER A 41 -3.79 8.96 15.02
C SER A 41 -3.03 7.63 15.06
N SER A 42 -2.95 7.00 16.21
CA SER A 42 -2.44 5.63 16.36
C SER A 42 -3.33 4.57 15.69
N MET A 43 -4.57 4.95 15.32
CA MET A 43 -5.49 4.05 14.63
C MET A 43 -5.25 4.08 13.13
N VAL A 44 -4.41 3.16 12.66
CA VAL A 44 -4.16 2.94 11.24
C VAL A 44 -5.40 2.26 10.62
N ARG A 45 -5.81 2.71 9.45
CA ARG A 45 -6.96 2.16 8.69
C ARG A 45 -6.52 1.46 7.41
N CYS A 46 -5.54 2.02 6.73
CA CYS A 46 -4.98 1.49 5.50
C CYS A 46 -3.50 1.87 5.40
N MET A 47 -2.75 1.09 4.66
CA MET A 47 -1.34 1.33 4.36
C MET A 47 -1.07 0.92 2.93
N GLU A 48 -0.10 1.59 2.32
CA GLU A 48 0.43 1.27 1.00
C GLU A 48 1.94 1.43 1.03
N VAL A 49 2.66 0.51 0.39
CA VAL A 49 4.13 0.59 0.27
C VAL A 49 4.45 1.00 -1.15
N SER A 50 5.01 2.18 -1.32
CA SER A 50 5.44 2.65 -2.65
C SER A 50 6.49 1.72 -3.23
N GLN A 51 6.19 1.16 -4.39
CA GLN A 51 7.03 0.18 -5.08
C GLN A 51 8.33 0.82 -5.58
N GLU A 52 8.27 2.06 -6.02
CA GLU A 52 9.42 2.78 -6.54
C GLU A 52 10.33 3.35 -5.44
N LYS A 53 9.74 3.98 -4.42
CA LYS A 53 10.48 4.75 -3.40
C LYS A 53 10.69 3.99 -2.09
N GLY A 54 9.97 2.89 -1.88
CA GLY A 54 10.00 2.15 -0.61
C GLY A 54 9.38 2.90 0.58
N TYR A 55 8.66 4.00 0.34
CA TYR A 55 7.94 4.70 1.39
C TYR A 55 6.74 3.90 1.86
N VAL A 56 6.40 4.03 3.14
CA VAL A 56 5.16 3.49 3.69
C VAL A 56 4.16 4.65 3.88
N TRP A 57 3.08 4.63 3.12
CA TRP A 57 1.96 5.55 3.28
C TRP A 57 0.99 5.00 4.31
N ILE A 58 0.63 5.81 5.30
CA ILE A 58 -0.16 5.39 6.46
C ILE A 58 -1.41 6.26 6.54
N GLY A 59 -2.56 5.67 6.25
CA GLY A 59 -3.87 6.32 6.36
C GLY A 59 -4.50 6.07 7.74
N THR A 60 -4.95 7.15 8.36
CA THR A 60 -5.56 7.15 9.68
C THR A 60 -6.88 7.95 9.68
N ARG A 61 -7.58 7.96 10.80
CA ARG A 61 -8.75 8.86 11.01
C ARG A 61 -8.38 10.34 11.00
N SER A 62 -7.14 10.69 11.32
CA SER A 62 -6.70 12.08 11.44
C SER A 62 -5.94 12.60 10.23
N GLY A 63 -5.64 11.73 9.25
CA GLY A 63 -4.93 12.11 8.05
C GLY A 63 -4.07 11.01 7.47
N ILE A 64 -3.28 11.38 6.46
CA ILE A 64 -2.28 10.52 5.85
C ILE A 64 -0.87 11.00 6.22
N GLY A 65 0.01 10.05 6.48
CA GLY A 65 1.45 10.27 6.65
C GLY A 65 2.27 9.37 5.75
N ARG A 66 3.50 9.79 5.49
CA ARG A 66 4.52 9.01 4.81
C ARG A 66 5.65 8.72 5.80
N PHE A 67 6.09 7.48 5.86
CA PHE A 67 7.25 7.02 6.61
C PHE A 67 8.32 6.55 5.62
N ASP A 68 9.53 7.07 5.76
CA ASP A 68 10.67 6.80 4.87
C ASP A 68 11.71 5.84 5.47
N GLY A 69 11.39 5.26 6.64
CA GLY A 69 12.30 4.41 7.41
C GLY A 69 12.95 5.14 8.59
N TYR A 70 12.94 6.47 8.62
CA TYR A 70 13.55 7.30 9.65
C TYR A 70 12.55 8.23 10.30
N GLU A 71 11.81 9.00 9.51
CA GLU A 71 10.85 9.96 10.01
C GLU A 71 9.45 9.79 9.36
N GLN A 72 8.46 10.29 10.08
CA GLN A 72 7.10 10.32 9.61
C GLN A 72 6.70 11.76 9.28
N ARG A 73 6.33 12.01 8.02
CA ARG A 73 5.78 13.28 7.56
C ARG A 73 4.29 13.18 7.35
N ARG A 74 3.55 14.19 7.83
CA ARG A 74 2.10 14.29 7.64
C ARG A 74 1.75 15.20 6.47
N TYR A 75 0.74 14.81 5.70
CA TYR A 75 0.28 15.56 4.51
C TYR A 75 -1.15 16.09 4.66
N LEU A 76 -2.15 15.21 4.57
CA LEU A 76 -3.55 15.60 4.66
C LEU A 76 -4.10 15.44 6.08
N ARG A 77 -5.10 16.26 6.39
CA ARG A 77 -6.00 16.08 7.55
C ARG A 77 -7.33 15.53 7.08
N GLY A 78 -7.90 14.61 7.85
CA GLY A 78 -9.19 13.99 7.57
C GLY A 78 -9.14 12.47 7.65
N ASN A 79 -10.30 11.86 7.55
CA ASN A 79 -10.45 10.43 7.67
C ASN A 79 -10.06 9.74 6.35
N VAL A 80 -8.90 9.09 6.33
CA VAL A 80 -8.42 8.32 5.20
C VAL A 80 -9.00 6.91 5.27
N THR A 81 -9.58 6.45 4.17
CA THR A 81 -10.20 5.11 4.09
C THR A 81 -9.45 4.15 3.17
N HIS A 82 -8.84 4.66 2.11
CA HIS A 82 -8.11 3.86 1.13
C HIS A 82 -6.87 4.61 0.65
N ILE A 83 -5.84 3.86 0.34
CA ILE A 83 -4.62 4.30 -0.34
C ILE A 83 -4.33 3.26 -1.41
N LEU A 84 -3.86 3.68 -2.57
CA LEU A 84 -3.45 2.82 -3.69
C LEU A 84 -2.32 3.49 -4.44
N GLU A 85 -1.27 2.74 -4.78
CA GLU A 85 -0.30 3.10 -5.81
C GLU A 85 -0.74 2.49 -7.14
N ASP A 86 -0.79 3.33 -8.19
CA ASP A 86 -1.12 2.86 -9.53
C ASP A 86 0.13 2.43 -10.32
N GLU A 87 -0.06 2.01 -11.57
CA GLU A 87 1.02 1.53 -12.44
C GLU A 87 2.00 2.64 -12.87
N GLU A 88 1.60 3.90 -12.76
CA GLU A 88 2.46 5.08 -12.95
C GLU A 88 3.11 5.56 -11.65
N HIS A 89 3.04 4.73 -10.58
CA HIS A 89 3.55 5.04 -9.25
C HIS A 89 2.89 6.25 -8.57
N THR A 90 1.72 6.67 -9.05
CA THR A 90 0.93 7.72 -8.43
C THR A 90 0.18 7.20 -7.21
N ILE A 91 0.26 7.91 -6.10
CA ILE A 91 -0.47 7.55 -4.87
C ILE A 91 -1.84 8.23 -4.87
N TRP A 92 -2.87 7.41 -4.80
CA TRP A 92 -4.27 7.83 -4.69
C TRP A 92 -4.79 7.60 -3.29
N VAL A 93 -5.56 8.55 -2.79
CA VAL A 93 -6.09 8.53 -1.41
C VAL A 93 -7.57 8.89 -1.41
N ILE A 94 -8.37 8.08 -0.73
CA ILE A 94 -9.78 8.41 -0.47
C ILE A 94 -9.94 8.94 0.95
N THR A 95 -10.61 10.08 1.03
CA THR A 95 -11.03 10.70 2.29
C THR A 95 -12.53 11.05 2.24
N GLU A 96 -13.08 11.49 3.38
CA GLU A 96 -14.45 12.04 3.41
C GLU A 96 -14.64 13.28 2.54
N LYS A 97 -13.56 13.97 2.16
CA LYS A 97 -13.57 15.17 1.30
C LYS A 97 -13.50 14.85 -0.18
N GLY A 98 -13.17 13.62 -0.53
CA GLY A 98 -13.00 13.16 -1.91
C GLY A 98 -11.73 12.39 -2.14
N VAL A 99 -11.44 12.17 -3.41
CA VAL A 99 -10.22 11.52 -3.90
C VAL A 99 -9.11 12.55 -4.02
N PHE A 100 -7.93 12.18 -3.56
CA PHE A 100 -6.72 12.99 -3.70
C PHE A 100 -5.66 12.19 -4.45
N ARG A 101 -4.84 12.88 -5.23
CA ARG A 101 -3.67 12.38 -5.92
C ARG A 101 -2.42 13.05 -5.36
N TYR A 102 -1.38 12.26 -5.08
CA TYR A 102 -0.09 12.80 -4.69
C TYR A 102 0.61 13.46 -5.87
N ASN A 103 1.08 14.68 -5.65
CA ASN A 103 1.93 15.40 -6.57
C ASN A 103 3.37 15.39 -6.03
N GLU A 104 4.23 14.65 -6.70
CA GLU A 104 5.61 14.47 -6.26
C GLU A 104 6.43 15.76 -6.37
N ILE A 105 6.19 16.57 -7.41
CA ILE A 105 6.95 17.80 -7.65
C ILE A 105 6.72 18.82 -6.53
N GLU A 106 5.47 18.95 -6.10
CA GLU A 106 5.10 19.90 -5.04
C GLU A 106 5.12 19.25 -3.64
N ASP A 107 5.36 17.94 -3.57
CA ASP A 107 5.32 17.14 -2.35
C ASP A 107 4.04 17.37 -1.54
N ASN A 108 2.89 17.32 -2.23
CA ASN A 108 1.57 17.51 -1.63
C ASN A 108 0.49 16.62 -2.28
N PHE A 109 -0.72 16.64 -1.72
CA PHE A 109 -1.89 15.98 -2.27
C PHE A 109 -2.84 17.00 -2.90
N ILE A 110 -3.24 16.74 -4.14
CA ILE A 110 -4.17 17.57 -4.90
C ILE A 110 -5.53 16.89 -4.93
N LEU A 111 -6.60 17.64 -4.62
CA LEU A 111 -7.97 17.15 -4.72
C LEU A 111 -8.33 16.93 -6.19
N VAL A 112 -8.76 15.71 -6.47
CA VAL A 112 -9.15 15.29 -7.81
C VAL A 112 -10.53 15.82 -8.16
N ARG A 113 -10.66 16.35 -9.39
CA ARG A 113 -11.91 16.92 -9.90
C ARG A 113 -12.28 16.28 -11.22
N ASP A 114 -13.57 16.16 -11.47
CA ASP A 114 -14.09 15.74 -12.77
C ASP A 114 -14.01 16.88 -13.81
N LYS A 115 -14.45 16.61 -15.03
CA LYS A 115 -14.48 17.59 -16.14
C LYS A 115 -15.34 18.82 -15.87
N ASP A 116 -16.31 18.70 -14.97
CA ASP A 116 -17.21 19.79 -14.57
C ASP A 116 -16.66 20.55 -13.34
N ASN A 117 -15.40 20.28 -12.96
CA ASN A 117 -14.70 20.85 -11.82
C ASN A 117 -15.27 20.47 -10.45
N ASN A 118 -16.10 19.42 -10.38
CA ASN A 118 -16.62 18.91 -9.10
C ASN A 118 -15.61 17.97 -8.46
N PRO A 119 -15.50 17.94 -7.12
CA PRO A 119 -14.69 16.94 -6.43
C PRO A 119 -15.18 15.51 -6.71
N VAL A 120 -14.26 14.62 -7.07
CA VAL A 120 -14.58 13.20 -7.18
C VAL A 120 -14.75 12.61 -5.79
N ILE A 121 -15.96 12.18 -5.46
CA ILE A 121 -16.31 11.58 -4.18
C ILE A 121 -16.43 10.07 -4.37
N ALA A 122 -15.57 9.31 -3.71
CA ALA A 122 -15.54 7.86 -3.79
C ALA A 122 -15.44 7.22 -2.39
N SER A 123 -15.84 5.96 -2.32
CA SER A 123 -15.71 5.11 -1.13
C SER A 123 -14.80 3.89 -1.37
N SER A 124 -14.44 3.64 -2.63
CA SER A 124 -13.56 2.56 -3.05
C SER A 124 -12.78 2.94 -4.29
N LEU A 125 -11.65 2.30 -4.52
CA LEU A 125 -10.86 2.42 -5.75
C LEU A 125 -10.19 1.08 -6.06
N CYS A 126 -9.87 0.88 -7.33
CA CYS A 126 -9.10 -0.26 -7.80
C CYS A 126 -8.35 0.07 -9.10
N LEU A 127 -7.30 -0.68 -9.38
CA LEU A 127 -6.64 -0.66 -10.68
C LEU A 127 -7.58 -1.27 -11.74
N TRP A 128 -7.51 -0.74 -12.94
CA TRP A 128 -8.29 -1.19 -14.09
C TRP A 128 -7.50 -0.97 -15.36
N GLU A 129 -7.20 -2.06 -16.09
CA GLU A 129 -6.52 -2.07 -17.40
C GLU A 129 -5.52 -0.90 -17.61
N ASP A 130 -6.02 0.24 -18.09
CA ASP A 130 -5.31 1.45 -18.48
C ASP A 130 -5.57 2.64 -17.54
N GLY A 131 -5.89 2.38 -16.25
CA GLY A 131 -6.19 3.46 -15.32
C GLY A 131 -6.63 3.03 -13.94
N VAL A 132 -7.32 3.93 -13.26
CA VAL A 132 -7.88 3.72 -11.92
C VAL A 132 -9.38 3.99 -11.93
N ILE A 133 -10.16 3.07 -11.35
CA ILE A 133 -11.60 3.27 -11.16
C ILE A 133 -11.89 3.67 -9.72
N PHE A 134 -12.73 4.67 -9.57
CA PHE A 134 -13.25 5.17 -8.29
C PHE A 134 -14.75 4.93 -8.22
N GLY A 135 -15.22 4.28 -7.14
CA GLY A 135 -16.63 3.97 -6.92
C GLY A 135 -17.20 4.69 -5.71
N GLY A 136 -18.34 5.34 -5.90
CA GLY A 136 -19.05 5.97 -4.79
C GLY A 136 -20.34 6.67 -5.20
N ARG A 137 -21.31 6.75 -4.25
CA ARG A 137 -22.60 7.43 -4.43
C ARG A 137 -23.37 7.06 -5.70
N GLY A 138 -23.31 5.78 -6.10
CA GLY A 138 -23.99 5.29 -7.30
C GLY A 138 -23.32 5.67 -8.62
N SER A 139 -22.09 6.12 -8.59
CA SER A 139 -21.31 6.47 -9.78
C SER A 139 -19.95 5.79 -9.77
N LEU A 140 -19.46 5.47 -10.97
CA LEU A 140 -18.09 5.03 -11.21
C LEU A 140 -17.41 6.10 -12.04
N TYR A 141 -16.22 6.51 -11.59
CA TYR A 141 -15.33 7.40 -12.32
C TYR A 141 -14.11 6.61 -12.75
N LYS A 142 -13.59 6.90 -13.95
CA LYS A 142 -12.35 6.33 -14.45
C LYS A 142 -11.33 7.43 -14.68
N TYR A 143 -10.13 7.28 -14.12
CA TYR A 143 -8.93 7.99 -14.53
C TYR A 143 -8.23 7.15 -15.58
N ASN A 144 -7.87 7.75 -16.70
CA ASN A 144 -7.15 7.09 -17.78
C ASN A 144 -5.71 7.60 -17.83
N TYR A 145 -4.75 6.70 -17.95
CA TYR A 145 -3.32 7.03 -18.04
C TYR A 145 -2.96 7.77 -19.33
N GLU A 146 -3.66 7.51 -20.46
CA GLU A 146 -3.34 8.11 -21.75
C GLU A 146 -3.59 9.61 -21.79
N ASP A 147 -4.72 10.08 -21.29
CA ASP A 147 -5.14 11.48 -21.34
C ASP A 147 -5.08 12.21 -19.99
N HIS A 148 -4.81 11.47 -18.91
CA HIS A 148 -4.80 11.94 -17.52
C HIS A 148 -6.09 12.64 -17.08
N ILE A 149 -7.23 12.27 -17.69
CA ILE A 149 -8.54 12.83 -17.39
C ILE A 149 -9.37 11.86 -16.55
N ILE A 150 -10.18 12.42 -15.66
CA ILE A 150 -11.18 11.67 -14.92
C ILE A 150 -12.55 11.91 -15.55
N ASN A 151 -13.14 10.83 -15.98
CA ASN A 151 -14.48 10.83 -16.57
C ASN A 151 -15.46 10.03 -15.73
N LEU A 152 -16.74 10.43 -15.77
CA LEU A 152 -17.83 9.59 -15.31
C LEU A 152 -17.92 8.35 -16.23
N PHE A 153 -17.57 7.19 -15.70
CA PHE A 153 -17.54 5.94 -16.44
C PHE A 153 -18.92 5.26 -16.52
N HIS A 154 -19.62 5.26 -15.38
CA HIS A 154 -20.94 4.65 -15.28
C HIS A 154 -21.74 5.23 -14.10
N THR A 155 -23.05 5.32 -14.27
CA THR A 155 -23.98 5.63 -13.19
C THR A 155 -24.80 4.40 -12.85
N LEU A 156 -24.72 3.93 -11.63
CA LEU A 156 -25.54 2.85 -11.13
C LEU A 156 -26.96 3.40 -10.93
N LYS A 157 -27.89 3.00 -11.77
CA LYS A 157 -29.31 3.38 -11.58
C LYS A 157 -29.77 2.73 -10.26
N PRO A 158 -30.39 3.49 -9.35
CA PRO A 158 -31.05 2.86 -8.22
C PRO A 158 -32.11 1.90 -8.82
N ASN A 159 -32.07 0.64 -8.35
CA ASN A 159 -33.09 -0.32 -8.73
C ASN A 159 -34.45 0.30 -8.45
N GLY A 160 -35.18 0.66 -9.52
CA GLY A 160 -36.52 1.17 -9.40
C GLY A 160 -37.40 0.14 -8.70
N LYS A 161 -38.02 0.56 -7.61
CA LYS A 161 -39.27 -0.04 -7.15
C LYS A 161 -40.40 0.50 -8.02
#